data_606eb699d6eaad12e8d82a30a8929f4d
#
_entry.id   606eb699d6eaad12e8d82a30a8929f4d
#
_cell.length_a   1.000
_cell.length_b   1.000
_cell.length_c   1.000
_cell.angle_alpha   90.00
_cell.angle_beta   90.00
_cell.angle_gamma   90.00
#
_symmetry.space_group_name_H-M   'P 1'
#
loop_
_entity.id
_entity.type
_entity.pdbx_description
1 polymer ?
#
loop_
_entity_poly.entity_id
_entity_poly.type
_entity_poly.pdbx_seq_one_letter_code
_entity_poly.pdbx_strand_id
1 'polypeptide(L)'
;GGYKMLPAASALAEQVHFFHNGVLMPIITVISLVILGLLIWVVLRYNSKANPTPRKFSHNTMIEVVWTAVPIIILLFIALFSFDLLYSEDVVPDGKQVAARGDGATTEFSIANDFPASRMATRPDHVQVFVNGAALKRGQDYTLDGLGDATVNVTMASAPAPGAQVVLRAGRSSVNASDCPAMNRLLGNCPVHIALAPTMTLKVIGFQWGWTYSYPDFGDFEFTANMVEEDLTKPGKRYEVDNPIYVPVGETVRVVATARDVIHAWALPNMALKIDAVPGRINEIWFEAEREGVFHGQCSEICGVRHAFMPIAVHVVSRPEFEAWVDSQRELAGMAPMFGDQSTDKFAQAATEE
;
A
#
# COMPACT_ATOMS: atom_id res chain seq x y z
N GLY A 1 -8.11 2.33 21.80
CA GLY A 1 -8.01 3.13 20.61
C GLY A 1 -6.95 4.20 20.81
N GLY A 2 -5.82 4.09 20.11
CA GLY A 2 -4.76 5.09 20.18
C GLY A 2 -4.97 6.16 19.12
N TYR A 3 -4.37 7.34 19.31
CA TYR A 3 -4.28 8.40 18.30
C TYR A 3 -3.27 8.07 17.19
N LYS A 4 -2.72 6.85 17.18
CA LYS A 4 -1.76 6.40 16.17
C LYS A 4 -2.50 5.77 15.00
N MET A 5 -1.92 5.89 13.81
CA MET A 5 -2.36 5.12 12.65
C MET A 5 -2.28 3.62 12.97
N LEU A 6 -3.10 2.80 12.33
CA LEU A 6 -3.04 1.35 12.47
C LEU A 6 -1.66 0.85 12.02
N PRO A 7 -1.14 -0.24 12.61
CA PRO A 7 0.15 -0.78 12.19
C PRO A 7 0.17 -1.05 10.68
N ALA A 8 1.17 -0.56 9.98
CA ALA A 8 1.35 -0.81 8.57
C ALA A 8 1.53 -2.31 8.29
N ALA A 9 1.03 -2.76 7.17
CA ALA A 9 1.14 -4.14 6.71
C ALA A 9 1.51 -4.24 5.22
N SER A 10 1.90 -3.11 4.63
CA SER A 10 2.46 -3.00 3.28
C SER A 10 3.51 -1.91 3.24
N ALA A 11 4.46 -1.99 2.29
CA ALA A 11 5.47 -0.96 2.06
C ALA A 11 4.85 0.42 1.77
N LEU A 12 3.72 0.44 1.07
CA LEU A 12 2.96 1.66 0.80
C LEU A 12 2.42 2.29 2.08
N ALA A 13 1.85 1.49 3.00
CA ALA A 13 1.35 1.99 4.29
C ALA A 13 2.48 2.58 5.15
N GLU A 14 3.68 2.01 5.10
CA GLU A 14 4.85 2.58 5.79
C GLU A 14 5.27 3.94 5.22
N GLN A 15 5.20 4.12 3.91
CA GLN A 15 5.45 5.41 3.27
C GLN A 15 4.40 6.46 3.67
N VAL A 16 3.12 6.09 3.71
CA VAL A 16 2.03 6.95 4.20
C VAL A 16 2.29 7.37 5.65
N HIS A 17 2.69 6.42 6.53
CA HIS A 17 3.04 6.71 7.92
C HIS A 17 4.21 7.68 8.02
N PHE A 18 5.26 7.48 7.23
CA PHE A 18 6.40 8.39 7.19
C PHE A 18 5.99 9.80 6.73
N PHE A 19 5.25 9.89 5.62
CA PHE A 19 4.79 11.18 5.11
C PHE A 19 3.91 11.92 6.14
N HIS A 20 2.97 11.22 6.75
CA HIS A 20 2.11 11.79 7.78
C HIS A 20 2.91 12.22 9.02
N ASN A 21 3.69 11.31 9.61
CA ASN A 21 4.33 11.56 10.91
C ASN A 21 5.64 12.37 10.78
N GLY A 22 6.38 12.19 9.68
CA GLY A 22 7.69 12.83 9.46
C GLY A 22 7.62 14.15 8.71
N VAL A 23 6.60 14.39 7.91
CA VAL A 23 6.46 15.60 7.09
C VAL A 23 5.26 16.44 7.53
N LEU A 24 4.04 15.91 7.46
CA LEU A 24 2.83 16.69 7.72
C LEU A 24 2.70 17.11 9.18
N MET A 25 2.85 16.18 10.11
CA MET A 25 2.65 16.47 11.54
C MET A 25 3.62 17.52 12.10
N PRO A 26 4.93 17.51 11.78
CA PRO A 26 5.83 18.60 12.17
C PRO A 26 5.39 19.96 11.61
N ILE A 27 5.03 20.03 10.33
CA ILE A 27 4.57 21.28 9.68
C ILE A 27 3.32 21.82 10.38
N ILE A 28 2.29 20.99 10.55
CA ILE A 28 1.03 21.38 11.20
C ILE A 28 1.27 21.80 12.65
N THR A 29 2.14 21.10 13.38
CA THR A 29 2.48 21.43 14.75
C THR A 29 3.14 22.81 14.84
N VAL A 30 4.12 23.09 13.98
CA VAL A 30 4.78 24.42 13.93
C VAL A 30 3.77 25.53 13.61
N ILE A 31 2.94 25.35 12.60
CA ILE A 31 1.90 26.33 12.25
C ILE A 31 0.97 26.58 13.43
N SER A 32 0.48 25.49 14.08
CA SER A 32 -0.43 25.60 15.22
C SER A 32 0.21 26.35 16.39
N LEU A 33 1.48 26.07 16.70
CA LEU A 33 2.21 26.75 17.77
C LEU A 33 2.47 28.23 17.43
N VAL A 34 2.77 28.57 16.18
CA VAL A 34 2.93 29.96 15.74
C VAL A 34 1.61 30.72 15.91
N ILE A 35 0.49 30.15 15.44
CA ILE A 35 -0.83 30.80 15.59
C ILE A 35 -1.21 30.94 17.06
N LEU A 36 -1.02 29.88 17.86
CA LEU A 36 -1.27 29.95 19.32
C LEU A 36 -0.44 31.04 19.98
N GLY A 37 0.86 31.12 19.67
CA GLY A 37 1.76 32.16 20.18
C GLY A 37 1.32 33.56 19.80
N LEU A 38 0.88 33.77 18.54
CA LEU A 38 0.34 35.05 18.07
C LEU A 38 -0.96 35.42 18.80
N LEU A 39 -1.86 34.47 19.01
CA LEU A 39 -3.11 34.70 19.75
C LEU A 39 -2.82 35.08 21.19
N ILE A 40 -1.93 34.36 21.88
CA ILE A 40 -1.50 34.69 23.24
C ILE A 40 -0.88 36.08 23.29
N TRP A 41 0.00 36.40 22.32
CA TRP A 41 0.60 37.72 22.20
C TRP A 41 -0.44 38.83 22.06
N VAL A 42 -1.44 38.66 21.18
CA VAL A 42 -2.54 39.61 20.99
C VAL A 42 -3.33 39.81 22.28
N VAL A 43 -3.72 38.71 22.97
CA VAL A 43 -4.46 38.78 24.24
C VAL A 43 -3.67 39.54 25.33
N LEU A 44 -2.39 39.27 25.44
CA LEU A 44 -1.56 39.90 26.48
C LEU A 44 -1.17 41.34 26.14
N ARG A 45 -0.89 41.64 24.85
CA ARG A 45 -0.31 42.94 24.46
C ARG A 45 -1.31 43.96 23.98
N TYR A 46 -2.42 43.52 23.38
CA TYR A 46 -3.40 44.39 22.71
C TYR A 46 -4.77 44.40 23.39
N ASN A 47 -4.84 44.05 24.67
CA ASN A 47 -6.08 44.22 25.47
C ASN A 47 -6.29 45.70 25.83
N SER A 48 -7.50 46.07 26.24
CA SER A 48 -7.91 47.44 26.56
C SER A 48 -7.09 48.10 27.67
N LYS A 49 -6.50 47.34 28.58
CA LYS A 49 -5.66 47.86 29.66
C LYS A 49 -4.23 48.14 29.18
N ALA A 50 -3.66 47.26 28.37
CA ALA A 50 -2.30 47.39 27.86
C ALA A 50 -2.23 48.35 26.63
N ASN A 51 -3.32 48.55 25.89
CA ASN A 51 -3.35 49.35 24.69
C ASN A 51 -4.68 50.16 24.60
N PRO A 52 -4.84 51.17 25.46
CA PRO A 52 -6.09 51.94 25.56
C PRO A 52 -6.43 52.74 24.29
N THR A 53 -5.41 53.11 23.48
CA THR A 53 -5.61 53.84 22.24
C THR A 53 -5.11 53.04 21.06
N PRO A 54 -5.98 52.28 20.36
CA PRO A 54 -5.58 51.45 19.24
C PRO A 54 -5.11 52.28 18.06
N ARG A 55 -4.05 51.84 17.39
CA ARG A 55 -3.58 52.46 16.14
C ARG A 55 -4.50 52.09 14.99
N LYS A 56 -4.82 53.06 14.16
CA LYS A 56 -5.58 52.85 12.94
C LYS A 56 -4.59 52.62 11.79
N PHE A 57 -4.51 51.38 11.31
CA PHE A 57 -3.81 51.07 10.05
C PHE A 57 -4.75 50.22 9.18
N SER A 58 -4.68 50.36 7.86
CA SER A 58 -5.59 49.70 6.92
C SER A 58 -4.92 48.53 6.19
N HIS A 59 -3.61 48.58 5.98
CA HIS A 59 -2.88 47.54 5.25
C HIS A 59 -1.39 47.56 5.60
N ASN A 60 -0.71 46.43 5.30
CA ASN A 60 0.74 46.33 5.30
C ASN A 60 1.17 45.34 4.20
N THR A 61 1.58 45.91 3.06
CA THR A 61 1.94 45.14 1.87
C THR A 61 3.00 44.07 2.13
N MET A 62 3.98 44.32 3.01
CA MET A 62 5.00 43.33 3.33
C MET A 62 4.40 42.09 4.01
N ILE A 63 3.53 42.29 4.99
CA ILE A 63 2.85 41.17 5.69
C ILE A 63 1.94 40.43 4.71
N GLU A 64 1.24 41.15 3.83
CA GLU A 64 0.36 40.58 2.79
C GLU A 64 1.13 39.66 1.84
N VAL A 65 2.29 40.10 1.36
CA VAL A 65 3.18 39.26 0.56
C VAL A 65 3.66 38.05 1.32
N VAL A 66 4.07 38.21 2.59
CA VAL A 66 4.56 37.08 3.42
C VAL A 66 3.46 36.05 3.64
N TRP A 67 2.25 36.46 4.05
CA TRP A 67 1.19 35.48 4.32
C TRP A 67 0.62 34.81 3.06
N THR A 68 0.88 35.36 1.87
CA THR A 68 0.57 34.74 0.59
C THR A 68 1.68 33.77 0.16
N ALA A 69 2.94 34.20 0.21
CA ALA A 69 4.07 33.44 -0.29
C ALA A 69 4.39 32.21 0.59
N VAL A 70 4.33 32.36 1.93
CA VAL A 70 4.70 31.28 2.86
C VAL A 70 3.80 30.03 2.69
N PRO A 71 2.45 30.13 2.65
CA PRO A 71 1.60 28.96 2.37
C PRO A 71 1.89 28.30 1.01
N ILE A 72 2.15 29.09 -0.03
CA ILE A 72 2.50 28.56 -1.36
C ILE A 72 3.79 27.72 -1.28
N ILE A 73 4.83 28.24 -0.62
CA ILE A 73 6.11 27.51 -0.45
C ILE A 73 5.91 26.23 0.36
N ILE A 74 5.10 26.27 1.42
CA ILE A 74 4.78 25.09 2.24
C ILE A 74 4.05 24.04 1.38
N LEU A 75 3.05 24.44 0.58
CA LEU A 75 2.32 23.54 -0.30
C LEU A 75 3.21 22.93 -1.37
N LEU A 76 4.10 23.71 -1.98
CA LEU A 76 5.08 23.17 -2.94
C LEU A 76 6.02 22.17 -2.30
N PHE A 77 6.48 22.44 -1.08
CA PHE A 77 7.31 21.49 -0.32
C PHE A 77 6.56 20.19 -0.04
N ILE A 78 5.31 20.26 0.44
CA ILE A 78 4.47 19.07 0.68
C ILE A 78 4.25 18.28 -0.62
N ALA A 79 4.02 18.97 -1.74
CA ALA A 79 3.78 18.37 -3.04
C ALA A 79 4.95 17.48 -3.51
N LEU A 80 6.21 17.88 -3.23
CA LEU A 80 7.40 17.10 -3.61
C LEU A 80 7.41 15.68 -3.03
N PHE A 81 6.79 15.48 -1.85
CA PHE A 81 6.69 14.17 -1.21
C PHE A 81 5.38 13.46 -1.52
N SER A 82 4.27 14.19 -1.66
CA SER A 82 2.95 13.59 -1.82
C SER A 82 2.70 13.06 -3.22
N PHE A 83 3.23 13.69 -4.26
CA PHE A 83 3.00 13.21 -5.63
C PHE A 83 3.62 11.85 -5.89
N ASP A 84 4.83 11.61 -5.41
CA ASP A 84 5.49 10.30 -5.57
C ASP A 84 4.69 9.18 -4.88
N LEU A 85 4.18 9.47 -3.69
CA LEU A 85 3.32 8.55 -2.95
C LEU A 85 2.00 8.28 -3.68
N LEU A 86 1.31 9.32 -4.15
CA LEU A 86 0.06 9.20 -4.91
C LEU A 86 0.24 8.34 -6.18
N TYR A 87 1.30 8.61 -6.96
CA TYR A 87 1.56 7.81 -8.15
C TYR A 87 1.93 6.35 -7.84
N SER A 88 2.55 6.11 -6.67
CA SER A 88 2.87 4.74 -6.24
C SER A 88 1.62 3.96 -5.83
N GLU A 89 0.62 4.63 -5.27
CA GLU A 89 -0.67 4.06 -4.90
C GLU A 89 -1.57 3.78 -6.13
N ASP A 90 -1.65 4.75 -7.05
CA ASP A 90 -2.61 4.75 -8.17
C ASP A 90 -2.18 3.85 -9.34
N VAL A 91 -0.87 3.62 -9.50
CA VAL A 91 -0.36 2.85 -10.64
C VAL A 91 -0.09 1.40 -10.25
N VAL A 92 -0.91 0.48 -10.79
CA VAL A 92 -0.69 -0.96 -10.62
C VAL A 92 0.72 -1.33 -11.10
N PRO A 93 1.53 -2.03 -10.27
CA PRO A 93 2.90 -2.37 -10.62
C PRO A 93 2.95 -3.38 -11.77
N ASP A 94 4.03 -3.33 -12.51
CA ASP A 94 4.33 -4.24 -13.61
C ASP A 94 5.77 -4.81 -13.50
N GLY A 95 6.35 -4.75 -12.32
CA GLY A 95 7.69 -5.26 -12.03
C GLY A 95 7.85 -6.73 -12.45
N LYS A 96 9.02 -7.05 -12.97
CA LYS A 96 9.40 -8.40 -13.41
C LYS A 96 10.43 -9.01 -12.48
N GLN A 97 10.37 -10.32 -12.36
CA GLN A 97 11.34 -11.09 -11.60
C GLN A 97 11.88 -12.24 -12.44
N VAL A 98 13.17 -12.43 -12.39
CA VAL A 98 13.86 -13.60 -12.96
C VAL A 98 14.62 -14.29 -11.83
N ALA A 99 14.47 -15.59 -11.74
CA ALA A 99 15.23 -16.43 -10.81
C ALA A 99 16.18 -17.35 -11.58
N ALA A 100 17.42 -17.43 -11.11
CA ALA A 100 18.44 -18.33 -11.63
C ALA A 100 19.14 -19.07 -10.48
N ARG A 101 19.91 -20.11 -10.79
CA ARG A 101 20.77 -20.78 -9.82
C ARG A 101 22.23 -20.49 -10.15
N GLY A 102 23.01 -20.14 -9.15
CA GLY A 102 24.45 -20.02 -9.24
C GLY A 102 25.10 -21.36 -9.63
N ASP A 103 26.10 -21.30 -10.46
CA ASP A 103 26.92 -22.44 -10.89
C ASP A 103 28.40 -22.34 -10.40
N GLY A 104 28.71 -21.25 -9.69
CA GLY A 104 30.05 -20.94 -9.21
C GLY A 104 30.97 -20.32 -10.28
N ALA A 105 30.48 -20.10 -11.50
CA ALA A 105 31.28 -19.59 -12.64
C ALA A 105 30.64 -18.37 -13.31
N THR A 106 29.30 -18.39 -13.47
CA THR A 106 28.56 -17.33 -14.16
C THR A 106 28.45 -16.09 -13.29
N THR A 107 28.87 -14.95 -13.82
CA THR A 107 28.76 -13.63 -13.19
C THR A 107 27.77 -12.70 -13.88
N GLU A 108 27.36 -13.03 -15.11
CA GLU A 108 26.47 -12.22 -15.92
C GLU A 108 25.05 -12.78 -15.92
N PHE A 109 24.11 -11.92 -15.57
CA PHE A 109 22.67 -12.21 -15.55
C PHE A 109 21.94 -11.09 -16.27
N SER A 110 20.75 -11.37 -16.79
CA SER A 110 19.93 -10.36 -17.45
C SER A 110 18.47 -10.44 -17.05
N ILE A 111 17.78 -9.31 -17.12
CA ILE A 111 16.34 -9.21 -16.94
C ILE A 111 15.72 -8.36 -18.05
N ALA A 112 14.59 -8.82 -18.58
CA ALA A 112 13.86 -8.07 -19.59
C ALA A 112 13.32 -6.75 -19.01
N ASN A 113 13.49 -5.68 -19.76
CA ASN A 113 13.07 -4.31 -19.44
C ASN A 113 12.12 -3.78 -20.53
N ASP A 114 11.28 -4.68 -21.07
CA ASP A 114 10.31 -4.43 -22.14
C ASP A 114 9.00 -3.82 -21.62
N PHE A 115 9.11 -2.88 -20.71
CA PHE A 115 8.01 -2.07 -20.22
C PHE A 115 7.64 -0.95 -21.20
N PRO A 116 6.43 -0.37 -21.11
CA PRO A 116 6.15 0.91 -21.75
C PRO A 116 7.23 1.95 -21.42
N ALA A 117 7.62 2.79 -22.37
CA ALA A 117 8.77 3.71 -22.23
C ALA A 117 8.72 4.57 -20.94
N SER A 118 7.52 4.90 -20.46
CA SER A 118 7.32 5.65 -19.21
C SER A 118 7.60 4.83 -17.94
N ARG A 119 7.77 3.52 -18.04
CA ARG A 119 7.94 2.58 -16.91
C ARG A 119 9.21 1.75 -16.99
N MET A 120 10.02 1.91 -18.04
CA MET A 120 11.28 1.21 -18.18
C MET A 120 12.22 1.49 -17.00
N ALA A 121 13.00 0.51 -16.61
CA ALA A 121 14.09 0.67 -15.64
C ALA A 121 15.18 1.55 -16.26
N THR A 122 15.11 2.86 -16.03
CA THR A 122 16.05 3.89 -16.51
C THR A 122 17.00 4.36 -15.42
N ARG A 123 16.71 4.00 -14.18
CA ARG A 123 17.52 4.35 -13.02
C ARG A 123 17.99 3.09 -12.30
N PRO A 124 19.13 3.16 -11.62
CA PRO A 124 19.68 2.02 -10.92
C PRO A 124 18.78 1.47 -9.79
N ASP A 125 17.99 2.32 -9.16
CA ASP A 125 17.03 1.95 -8.13
C ASP A 125 15.79 1.20 -8.67
N HIS A 126 15.63 1.14 -9.99
CA HIS A 126 14.63 0.32 -10.67
C HIS A 126 15.08 -1.15 -10.85
N VAL A 127 16.24 -1.54 -10.36
CA VAL A 127 16.75 -2.91 -10.43
C VAL A 127 17.28 -3.35 -9.07
N GLN A 128 16.85 -4.53 -8.64
CA GLN A 128 17.30 -5.16 -7.39
C GLN A 128 17.88 -6.56 -7.69
N VAL A 129 18.92 -6.91 -6.95
CA VAL A 129 19.61 -8.20 -7.07
C VAL A 129 19.69 -8.84 -5.69
N PHE A 130 19.28 -10.10 -5.60
CA PHE A 130 19.32 -10.89 -4.36
C PHE A 130 20.08 -12.19 -4.60
N VAL A 131 20.82 -12.64 -3.60
CA VAL A 131 21.43 -13.98 -3.55
C VAL A 131 21.02 -14.63 -2.24
N ASN A 132 20.38 -15.80 -2.32
CA ASN A 132 19.79 -16.52 -1.17
C ASN A 132 18.92 -15.61 -0.27
N GLY A 133 18.13 -14.71 -0.89
CA GLY A 133 17.26 -13.77 -0.21
C GLY A 133 17.95 -12.50 0.34
N ALA A 134 19.29 -12.44 0.34
CA ALA A 134 20.03 -11.26 0.77
C ALA A 134 20.18 -10.26 -0.39
N ALA A 135 19.76 -8.99 -0.16
CA ALA A 135 19.93 -7.93 -1.14
C ALA A 135 21.40 -7.56 -1.32
N LEU A 136 21.86 -7.51 -2.56
CA LEU A 136 23.20 -7.09 -2.93
C LEU A 136 23.30 -5.57 -3.07
N LYS A 137 24.49 -5.02 -2.84
CA LYS A 137 24.77 -3.59 -2.94
C LYS A 137 25.39 -3.26 -4.30
N ARG A 138 24.77 -2.39 -5.05
CA ARG A 138 25.29 -1.90 -6.32
C ARG A 138 26.62 -1.16 -6.13
N GLY A 139 27.53 -1.34 -7.09
CA GLY A 139 28.88 -0.75 -7.07
C GLY A 139 29.87 -1.45 -6.15
N GLN A 140 29.39 -2.33 -5.27
CA GLN A 140 30.22 -3.20 -4.43
C GLN A 140 30.09 -4.67 -4.86
N ASP A 141 28.86 -5.16 -4.95
CA ASP A 141 28.58 -6.58 -5.22
C ASP A 141 28.21 -6.82 -6.70
N TYR A 142 27.68 -5.80 -7.38
CA TYR A 142 27.31 -5.88 -8.79
C TYR A 142 27.31 -4.51 -9.49
N THR A 143 27.37 -4.55 -10.83
CA THR A 143 27.18 -3.39 -11.72
C THR A 143 26.00 -3.62 -12.66
N LEU A 144 25.47 -2.55 -13.23
CA LEU A 144 24.34 -2.56 -14.18
C LEU A 144 24.76 -1.93 -15.50
N ASP A 145 24.30 -2.53 -16.60
CA ASP A 145 24.40 -1.99 -17.95
C ASP A 145 23.06 -2.14 -18.68
N GLY A 146 22.81 -1.32 -19.72
CA GLY A 146 21.55 -1.35 -20.47
C GLY A 146 20.35 -0.72 -19.76
N LEU A 147 20.56 0.17 -18.79
CA LEU A 147 19.46 0.95 -18.20
C LEU A 147 18.80 1.83 -19.27
N GLY A 148 17.49 1.64 -19.46
CA GLY A 148 16.72 2.29 -20.53
C GLY A 148 16.65 1.47 -21.84
N ASP A 149 17.36 0.37 -21.95
CA ASP A 149 17.28 -0.57 -23.07
C ASP A 149 16.23 -1.67 -22.78
N ALA A 150 15.92 -2.47 -23.79
CA ALA A 150 14.95 -3.58 -23.66
C ALA A 150 15.40 -4.71 -22.71
N THR A 151 16.68 -4.72 -22.34
CA THR A 151 17.28 -5.69 -21.40
C THR A 151 18.28 -4.97 -20.51
N VAL A 152 18.20 -5.20 -19.21
CA VAL A 152 19.20 -4.76 -18.26
C VAL A 152 20.12 -5.95 -17.93
N ASN A 153 21.41 -5.72 -18.04
CA ASN A 153 22.44 -6.69 -17.69
C ASN A 153 23.01 -6.39 -16.31
N VAL A 154 23.18 -7.43 -15.53
CA VAL A 154 23.74 -7.41 -14.17
C VAL A 154 25.04 -8.20 -14.18
N THR A 155 26.15 -7.54 -13.90
CA THR A 155 27.45 -8.19 -13.74
C THR A 155 27.83 -8.22 -12.28
N MET A 156 27.89 -9.42 -11.68
CA MET A 156 28.29 -9.62 -10.29
C MET A 156 29.79 -9.55 -10.11
N ALA A 157 30.23 -8.99 -8.98
CA ALA A 157 31.68 -8.92 -8.63
C ALA A 157 32.28 -10.29 -8.37
N SER A 158 31.47 -11.29 -7.99
CA SER A 158 31.87 -12.69 -7.83
C SER A 158 30.75 -13.62 -8.25
N ALA A 159 31.09 -14.77 -8.83
CA ALA A 159 30.10 -15.76 -9.22
C ALA A 159 29.36 -16.31 -7.96
N PRO A 160 28.02 -16.37 -7.98
CA PRO A 160 27.25 -16.98 -6.91
C PRO A 160 27.60 -18.47 -6.75
N ALA A 161 27.73 -18.93 -5.50
CA ALA A 161 28.06 -20.32 -5.20
C ALA A 161 27.13 -21.31 -5.91
N PRO A 162 27.61 -22.53 -6.25
CA PRO A 162 26.76 -23.55 -6.87
C PRO A 162 25.51 -23.83 -6.02
N GLY A 163 24.34 -23.76 -6.67
CA GLY A 163 23.03 -23.94 -6.03
C GLY A 163 22.46 -22.69 -5.34
N ALA A 164 23.21 -21.60 -5.21
CA ALA A 164 22.69 -20.34 -4.67
C ALA A 164 21.52 -19.82 -5.51
N GLN A 165 20.45 -19.39 -4.87
CA GLN A 165 19.33 -18.75 -5.55
C GLN A 165 19.70 -17.31 -5.90
N VAL A 166 19.69 -16.96 -7.19
CA VAL A 166 19.86 -15.61 -7.70
C VAL A 166 18.52 -15.09 -8.16
N VAL A 167 18.11 -13.92 -7.64
CA VAL A 167 16.84 -13.29 -8.01
C VAL A 167 17.13 -11.86 -8.47
N LEU A 168 16.68 -11.54 -9.68
CA LEU A 168 16.71 -10.20 -10.25
C LEU A 168 15.28 -9.65 -10.28
N ARG A 169 15.11 -8.41 -9.87
CA ARG A 169 13.84 -7.68 -10.02
C ARG A 169 14.08 -6.40 -10.82
N ALA A 170 13.19 -6.09 -11.75
CA ALA A 170 13.19 -4.83 -12.48
C ALA A 170 11.77 -4.27 -12.56
N GLY A 171 11.63 -2.95 -12.42
CA GLY A 171 10.32 -2.29 -12.48
C GLY A 171 10.31 -0.98 -11.73
N ARG A 172 9.11 -0.40 -11.60
CA ARG A 172 8.91 0.81 -10.81
C ARG A 172 9.20 0.52 -9.34
N SER A 173 10.07 1.32 -8.76
CA SER A 173 10.47 1.16 -7.36
C SER A 173 9.54 1.91 -6.41
N SER A 174 9.23 1.31 -5.29
CA SER A 174 8.73 1.98 -4.09
C SER A 174 9.77 1.94 -2.98
N VAL A 175 9.76 2.92 -2.09
CA VAL A 175 10.72 2.96 -0.98
C VAL A 175 10.18 2.12 0.18
N ASN A 176 10.97 1.16 0.66
CA ASN A 176 10.65 0.47 1.93
C ASN A 176 11.01 1.40 3.09
N ALA A 177 10.00 1.82 3.85
CA ALA A 177 10.16 2.81 4.90
C ALA A 177 10.70 2.24 6.23
N SER A 178 10.51 0.94 6.50
CA SER A 178 10.84 0.33 7.80
C SER A 178 12.34 0.34 8.08
N ASP A 179 13.16 0.10 7.06
CA ASP A 179 14.60 -0.11 7.21
C ASP A 179 15.43 1.15 6.95
N CYS A 180 14.80 2.31 6.80
CA CYS A 180 15.46 3.54 6.38
C CYS A 180 15.39 4.66 7.42
N PRO A 181 16.54 5.20 7.88
CA PRO A 181 16.57 6.39 8.73
C PRO A 181 15.89 7.59 8.08
N ALA A 182 15.17 8.41 8.87
CA ALA A 182 14.37 9.53 8.38
C ALA A 182 15.14 10.50 7.46
N MET A 183 16.41 10.77 7.75
CA MET A 183 17.29 11.63 6.95
C MET A 183 17.58 11.00 5.57
N ASN A 184 17.85 9.68 5.52
CA ASN A 184 18.13 9.00 4.27
C ASN A 184 16.88 8.93 3.36
N ARG A 185 15.68 8.82 3.96
CA ARG A 185 14.40 8.94 3.22
C ARG A 185 14.27 10.31 2.58
N LEU A 186 14.56 11.36 3.34
CA LEU A 186 14.51 12.75 2.85
C LEU A 186 15.49 12.97 1.68
N LEU A 187 16.63 12.28 1.68
CA LEU A 187 17.68 12.39 0.66
C LEU A 187 17.52 11.37 -0.49
N GLY A 188 16.49 10.52 -0.47
CA GLY A 188 16.29 9.50 -1.49
C GLY A 188 17.30 8.34 -1.45
N ASN A 189 17.98 8.13 -0.33
CA ASN A 189 19.02 7.11 -0.15
C ASN A 189 18.51 5.85 0.57
N CYS A 190 17.23 5.53 0.44
CA CYS A 190 16.65 4.34 1.06
C CYS A 190 16.79 3.10 0.18
N PRO A 191 16.82 1.90 0.81
CA PRO A 191 16.58 0.68 0.05
C PRO A 191 15.22 0.77 -0.64
N VAL A 192 15.16 0.40 -1.90
CA VAL A 192 13.93 0.41 -2.67
C VAL A 192 13.30 -0.98 -2.68
N HIS A 193 11.98 -1.02 -2.67
CA HIS A 193 11.21 -2.23 -2.93
C HIS A 193 10.61 -2.13 -4.34
N ILE A 194 10.77 -3.17 -5.14
CA ILE A 194 10.17 -3.24 -6.47
C ILE A 194 8.94 -4.15 -6.36
N ALA A 195 7.76 -3.56 -6.43
CA ALA A 195 6.53 -4.32 -6.49
C ALA A 195 6.42 -5.04 -7.85
N LEU A 196 6.10 -6.33 -7.79
CA LEU A 196 5.95 -7.17 -8.98
C LEU A 196 4.57 -6.99 -9.61
N ALA A 197 4.43 -7.38 -10.88
CA ALA A 197 3.14 -7.46 -11.53
C ALA A 197 2.18 -8.32 -10.70
N PRO A 198 0.87 -8.00 -10.67
CA PRO A 198 -0.09 -8.75 -9.89
C PRO A 198 -0.11 -10.23 -10.26
N THR A 199 -0.09 -11.08 -9.25
CA THR A 199 -0.24 -12.53 -9.38
C THR A 199 -1.70 -12.94 -9.35
N MET A 200 -2.56 -12.05 -8.86
CA MET A 200 -4.00 -12.27 -8.79
C MET A 200 -4.80 -10.97 -8.87
N THR A 201 -6.04 -11.11 -9.31
CA THR A 201 -7.06 -10.05 -9.32
C THR A 201 -8.16 -10.39 -8.33
N LEU A 202 -8.48 -9.44 -7.45
CA LEU A 202 -9.65 -9.47 -6.58
C LEU A 202 -10.70 -8.49 -7.12
N LYS A 203 -11.83 -9.01 -7.55
CA LYS A 203 -12.96 -8.17 -7.97
C LYS A 203 -13.87 -7.91 -6.78
N VAL A 204 -14.21 -6.64 -6.57
CA VAL A 204 -14.99 -6.15 -5.45
C VAL A 204 -16.22 -5.39 -5.96
N ILE A 205 -17.39 -5.79 -5.54
CA ILE A 205 -18.66 -5.14 -5.92
C ILE A 205 -19.41 -4.73 -4.65
N GLY A 206 -19.51 -3.42 -4.42
CA GLY A 206 -20.29 -2.86 -3.31
C GLY A 206 -21.80 -2.93 -3.58
N PHE A 207 -22.57 -3.17 -2.54
CA PHE A 207 -24.04 -3.07 -2.56
C PHE A 207 -24.56 -2.67 -1.18
N GLN A 208 -25.79 -2.25 -1.09
CA GLN A 208 -26.46 -1.88 0.17
C GLN A 208 -27.02 -3.13 0.87
N TRP A 209 -26.35 -3.71 1.92
CA TRP A 209 -25.12 -3.25 2.56
C TRP A 209 -24.19 -4.43 2.80
N GLY A 210 -23.27 -4.63 1.90
CA GLY A 210 -22.27 -5.71 1.93
C GLY A 210 -21.35 -5.63 0.73
N TRP A 211 -20.56 -6.68 0.56
CA TRP A 211 -19.60 -6.81 -0.53
C TRP A 211 -19.77 -8.14 -1.24
N THR A 212 -19.73 -8.12 -2.57
CA THR A 212 -19.55 -9.34 -3.37
C THR A 212 -18.12 -9.38 -3.84
N TYR A 213 -17.49 -10.53 -3.70
CA TYR A 213 -16.12 -10.78 -4.13
C TYR A 213 -16.08 -11.85 -5.19
N SER A 214 -15.19 -11.72 -6.19
CA SER A 214 -14.84 -12.83 -7.08
C SER A 214 -13.35 -12.86 -7.39
N TYR A 215 -12.87 -14.05 -7.78
CA TYR A 215 -11.47 -14.37 -8.06
C TYR A 215 -11.33 -14.85 -9.51
N PRO A 216 -11.20 -13.92 -10.48
CA PRO A 216 -11.19 -14.25 -11.91
C PRO A 216 -10.07 -15.23 -12.31
N ASP A 217 -8.89 -15.10 -11.70
CA ASP A 217 -7.73 -15.93 -12.02
C ASP A 217 -7.85 -17.38 -11.51
N PHE A 218 -8.86 -17.65 -10.67
CA PHE A 218 -9.08 -18.95 -10.02
C PHE A 218 -10.44 -19.58 -10.41
N GLY A 219 -11.00 -19.18 -11.55
CA GLY A 219 -12.26 -19.72 -12.09
C GLY A 219 -13.48 -18.82 -11.87
N ASP A 220 -13.24 -17.58 -11.42
CA ASP A 220 -14.26 -16.54 -11.23
C ASP A 220 -15.43 -16.97 -10.31
N PHE A 221 -15.11 -17.79 -9.28
CA PHE A 221 -16.09 -18.07 -8.24
C PHE A 221 -16.43 -16.79 -7.47
N GLU A 222 -17.69 -16.65 -7.10
CA GLU A 222 -18.23 -15.44 -6.47
C GLU A 222 -18.91 -15.81 -5.14
N PHE A 223 -18.72 -14.95 -4.14
CA PHE A 223 -19.43 -15.05 -2.86
C PHE A 223 -19.72 -13.66 -2.28
N THR A 224 -20.66 -13.60 -1.34
CA THR A 224 -21.07 -12.38 -0.66
C THR A 224 -20.57 -12.39 0.77
N ALA A 225 -20.05 -11.25 1.22
CA ALA A 225 -19.63 -11.01 2.60
C ALA A 225 -20.53 -9.97 3.25
N ASN A 226 -21.17 -10.34 4.35
CA ASN A 226 -21.99 -9.48 5.18
C ASN A 226 -21.42 -9.45 6.60
N MET A 227 -21.73 -8.37 7.33
CA MET A 227 -21.36 -8.26 8.73
C MET A 227 -22.06 -9.32 9.58
N VAL A 228 -21.29 -9.98 10.44
CA VAL A 228 -21.87 -10.83 11.52
C VAL A 228 -22.41 -9.92 12.61
N GLU A 229 -23.72 -9.98 12.86
CA GLU A 229 -24.41 -9.09 13.81
C GLU A 229 -24.50 -9.64 15.25
N GLU A 230 -23.79 -10.72 15.54
CA GLU A 230 -23.77 -11.30 16.87
C GLU A 230 -22.97 -10.43 17.85
N ASP A 231 -23.60 -10.08 18.98
CA ASP A 231 -22.99 -9.40 20.13
C ASP A 231 -22.03 -8.24 19.77
N LEU A 232 -22.53 -7.24 19.07
CA LEU A 232 -21.76 -6.05 18.64
C LEU A 232 -21.17 -5.23 19.82
N THR A 233 -21.43 -5.62 21.06
CA THR A 233 -20.85 -4.97 22.24
C THR A 233 -19.43 -5.44 22.52
N LYS A 234 -19.04 -6.60 22.01
CA LYS A 234 -17.66 -7.12 22.17
C LYS A 234 -16.69 -6.38 21.26
N PRO A 235 -15.46 -6.10 21.74
CA PRO A 235 -14.41 -5.50 20.92
C PRO A 235 -14.10 -6.36 19.69
N GLY A 236 -14.04 -5.73 18.50
CA GLY A 236 -13.70 -6.40 17.25
C GLY A 236 -14.88 -6.97 16.46
N LYS A 237 -15.98 -7.36 17.10
CA LYS A 237 -17.14 -7.99 16.45
C LYS A 237 -17.78 -7.14 15.34
N ARG A 238 -17.62 -5.82 15.36
CA ARG A 238 -18.13 -4.92 14.32
C ARG A 238 -17.39 -5.03 12.98
N TYR A 239 -16.28 -5.76 12.93
CA TYR A 239 -15.46 -5.93 11.75
C TYR A 239 -15.48 -7.37 11.22
N GLU A 240 -16.22 -8.26 11.88
CA GLU A 240 -16.37 -9.65 11.44
C GLU A 240 -17.38 -9.77 10.31
N VAL A 241 -17.06 -10.63 9.35
CA VAL A 241 -17.93 -10.98 8.23
C VAL A 241 -18.14 -12.48 8.19
N ASP A 242 -19.25 -12.89 7.60
CA ASP A 242 -19.60 -14.31 7.40
C ASP A 242 -18.64 -15.00 6.41
N ASN A 243 -18.16 -14.29 5.39
CA ASN A 243 -17.27 -14.83 4.36
C ASN A 243 -16.09 -13.85 4.13
N PRO A 244 -14.96 -14.01 4.85
CA PRO A 244 -13.77 -13.19 4.63
C PRO A 244 -13.07 -13.54 3.31
N ILE A 245 -12.33 -12.57 2.77
CA ILE A 245 -11.45 -12.80 1.63
C ILE A 245 -10.08 -13.28 2.09
N TYR A 246 -9.42 -14.09 1.26
CA TYR A 246 -8.07 -14.60 1.49
C TYR A 246 -7.13 -14.11 0.40
N VAL A 247 -5.89 -13.77 0.78
CA VAL A 247 -4.83 -13.38 -0.14
C VAL A 247 -3.49 -13.95 0.33
N PRO A 248 -2.57 -14.30 -0.57
CA PRO A 248 -1.25 -14.81 -0.17
C PRO A 248 -0.34 -13.66 0.30
N VAL A 249 0.49 -13.93 1.31
CA VAL A 249 1.50 -12.99 1.80
C VAL A 249 2.63 -12.81 0.77
N GLY A 250 3.14 -11.60 0.63
CA GLY A 250 4.27 -11.26 -0.25
C GLY A 250 3.94 -11.30 -1.74
N GLU A 251 2.66 -11.31 -2.08
CA GLU A 251 2.21 -11.28 -3.47
C GLU A 251 1.39 -10.02 -3.77
N THR A 252 1.57 -9.51 -4.98
CA THR A 252 0.85 -8.32 -5.43
C THR A 252 -0.57 -8.69 -5.86
N VAL A 253 -1.55 -8.09 -5.21
CA VAL A 253 -2.97 -8.24 -5.49
C VAL A 253 -3.48 -7.00 -6.21
N ARG A 254 -4.07 -7.18 -7.39
CA ARG A 254 -4.82 -6.14 -8.09
C ARG A 254 -6.26 -6.17 -7.60
N VAL A 255 -6.78 -5.06 -7.12
CA VAL A 255 -8.17 -4.89 -6.70
C VAL A 255 -8.93 -4.11 -7.76
N VAL A 256 -10.03 -4.67 -8.26
CA VAL A 256 -10.91 -4.04 -9.24
C VAL A 256 -12.26 -3.80 -8.59
N ALA A 257 -12.64 -2.54 -8.39
CA ALA A 257 -13.80 -2.14 -7.60
C ALA A 257 -14.90 -1.47 -8.44
N THR A 258 -16.14 -1.87 -8.20
CA THR A 258 -17.37 -1.25 -8.72
C THR A 258 -18.52 -1.40 -7.72
N ALA A 259 -19.71 -0.88 -8.02
CA ALA A 259 -20.89 -1.07 -7.19
C ALA A 259 -22.14 -1.36 -8.03
N ARG A 260 -23.17 -1.96 -7.39
CA ARG A 260 -24.44 -2.29 -8.04
C ARG A 260 -25.49 -1.17 -7.94
N ASP A 261 -25.42 -0.35 -6.89
CA ASP A 261 -26.51 0.56 -6.51
C ASP A 261 -26.03 2.00 -6.30
N VAL A 262 -25.33 2.28 -5.21
CA VAL A 262 -24.81 3.61 -4.86
C VAL A 262 -23.27 3.56 -4.80
N ILE A 263 -22.63 4.71 -4.60
CA ILE A 263 -21.19 4.75 -4.40
C ILE A 263 -20.87 4.18 -3.01
N HIS A 264 -19.88 3.28 -2.96
CA HIS A 264 -19.21 2.78 -1.77
C HIS A 264 -17.72 3.05 -1.89
N ALA A 265 -16.94 2.83 -0.82
CA ALA A 265 -15.49 2.80 -0.92
C ALA A 265 -14.92 1.61 -0.17
N TRP A 266 -14.14 0.79 -0.86
CA TRP A 266 -13.42 -0.31 -0.28
C TRP A 266 -12.11 0.20 0.31
N ALA A 267 -11.96 0.13 1.64
CA ALA A 267 -10.82 0.69 2.34
C ALA A 267 -10.21 -0.31 3.30
N LEU A 268 -8.88 -0.43 3.26
CA LEU A 268 -8.08 -1.30 4.12
C LEU A 268 -6.91 -0.50 4.71
N PRO A 269 -7.12 0.18 5.85
CA PRO A 269 -6.17 1.18 6.36
C PRO A 269 -4.78 0.64 6.68
N ASN A 270 -4.66 -0.63 7.09
CA ASN A 270 -3.36 -1.26 7.35
C ASN A 270 -2.48 -1.39 6.10
N MET A 271 -3.10 -1.39 4.91
CA MET A 271 -2.42 -1.44 3.61
C MET A 271 -2.35 -0.06 2.94
N ALA A 272 -2.85 1.00 3.62
CA ALA A 272 -3.06 2.34 3.07
C ALA A 272 -3.94 2.37 1.82
N LEU A 273 -4.98 1.54 1.78
CA LEU A 273 -5.87 1.42 0.64
C LEU A 273 -7.19 2.15 0.87
N LYS A 274 -7.62 2.90 -0.11
CA LYS A 274 -8.99 3.37 -0.27
C LYS A 274 -9.30 3.54 -1.75
N ILE A 275 -10.34 2.86 -2.22
CA ILE A 275 -10.82 2.99 -3.60
C ILE A 275 -12.34 3.07 -3.64
N ASP A 276 -12.86 4.02 -4.39
CA ASP A 276 -14.28 4.19 -4.56
C ASP A 276 -14.84 3.13 -5.52
N ALA A 277 -15.89 2.46 -5.07
CA ALA A 277 -16.69 1.53 -5.84
C ALA A 277 -17.89 2.28 -6.42
N VAL A 278 -17.81 2.67 -7.70
CA VAL A 278 -18.76 3.54 -8.36
C VAL A 278 -19.62 2.74 -9.35
N PRO A 279 -20.97 2.83 -9.28
CA PRO A 279 -21.83 2.17 -10.27
C PRO A 279 -21.51 2.58 -11.70
N GLY A 280 -21.36 1.60 -12.59
CA GLY A 280 -21.07 1.84 -14.00
C GLY A 280 -19.62 2.22 -14.32
N ARG A 281 -18.73 2.25 -13.31
CA ARG A 281 -17.30 2.50 -13.49
C ARG A 281 -16.51 1.39 -12.83
N ILE A 282 -15.39 1.03 -13.43
CA ILE A 282 -14.39 0.13 -12.86
C ILE A 282 -13.19 0.97 -12.42
N ASN A 283 -12.90 0.97 -11.14
CA ASN A 283 -11.69 1.55 -10.57
C ASN A 283 -10.73 0.44 -10.19
N GLU A 284 -9.43 0.71 -10.19
CA GLU A 284 -8.42 -0.27 -9.80
C GLU A 284 -7.39 0.33 -8.84
N ILE A 285 -6.91 -0.50 -7.93
CA ILE A 285 -5.83 -0.24 -6.99
C ILE A 285 -5.09 -1.55 -6.75
N TRP A 286 -3.97 -1.50 -6.06
CA TRP A 286 -3.18 -2.70 -5.75
C TRP A 286 -2.61 -2.65 -4.34
N PHE A 287 -2.24 -3.82 -3.81
CA PHE A 287 -1.44 -3.94 -2.60
C PHE A 287 -0.59 -5.21 -2.61
N GLU A 288 0.46 -5.19 -1.79
CA GLU A 288 1.26 -6.35 -1.44
C GLU A 288 1.31 -6.42 0.09
N ALA A 289 0.75 -7.47 0.67
CA ALA A 289 0.75 -7.66 2.12
C ALA A 289 2.07 -8.28 2.57
N GLU A 290 2.83 -7.61 3.42
CA GLU A 290 4.17 -8.05 3.86
C GLU A 290 4.15 -9.03 5.04
N ARG A 291 3.01 -9.26 5.65
CA ARG A 291 2.87 -10.16 6.80
C ARG A 291 1.51 -10.84 6.85
N GLU A 292 1.51 -12.06 7.34
CA GLU A 292 0.29 -12.81 7.64
C GLU A 292 -0.53 -12.18 8.77
N GLY A 293 -1.83 -12.47 8.77
CA GLY A 293 -2.77 -12.01 9.78
C GLY A 293 -4.12 -11.63 9.22
N VAL A 294 -5.01 -11.19 10.11
CA VAL A 294 -6.34 -10.71 9.74
C VAL A 294 -6.35 -9.18 9.78
N PHE A 295 -6.73 -8.57 8.68
CA PHE A 295 -6.81 -7.14 8.52
C PHE A 295 -8.24 -6.71 8.25
N HIS A 296 -8.66 -5.66 8.94
CA HIS A 296 -10.03 -5.19 8.84
C HIS A 296 -10.10 -3.81 8.18
N GLY A 297 -11.13 -3.65 7.39
CA GLY A 297 -11.51 -2.41 6.76
C GLY A 297 -13.00 -2.12 6.90
N GLN A 298 -13.43 -1.05 6.29
CA GLN A 298 -14.82 -0.63 6.33
C GLN A 298 -15.16 0.21 5.09
N CYS A 299 -16.44 0.19 4.68
CA CYS A 299 -16.93 1.12 3.69
C CYS A 299 -16.60 2.56 4.11
N SER A 300 -15.97 3.33 3.22
CA SER A 300 -15.46 4.68 3.50
C SER A 300 -16.05 5.75 2.58
N GLU A 301 -17.23 5.45 1.97
CA GLU A 301 -18.08 6.41 1.26
C GLU A 301 -19.52 6.23 1.70
N ILE A 302 -20.22 7.34 2.01
CA ILE A 302 -21.57 7.29 2.63
C ILE A 302 -22.57 6.66 1.67
N CYS A 303 -23.12 5.50 2.04
CA CYS A 303 -23.95 4.66 1.19
C CYS A 303 -25.35 4.37 1.77
N GLY A 304 -25.77 5.05 2.82
CA GLY A 304 -27.09 4.93 3.42
C GLY A 304 -27.07 4.53 4.89
N VAL A 305 -28.23 4.08 5.42
CA VAL A 305 -28.46 3.88 6.86
C VAL A 305 -27.59 2.82 7.52
N ARG A 306 -27.10 1.83 6.74
CA ARG A 306 -26.20 0.78 7.23
C ARG A 306 -24.76 0.93 6.73
N HIS A 307 -24.37 2.14 6.37
CA HIS A 307 -23.00 2.44 5.94
C HIS A 307 -21.92 1.91 6.91
N ALA A 308 -22.16 2.01 8.21
CA ALA A 308 -21.25 1.51 9.25
C ALA A 308 -21.32 -0.02 9.47
N PHE A 309 -22.17 -0.73 8.73
CA PHE A 309 -22.49 -2.15 8.92
C PHE A 309 -22.12 -3.00 7.68
N MET A 310 -21.09 -2.59 6.95
CA MET A 310 -20.50 -3.35 5.85
C MET A 310 -18.97 -3.35 5.94
N PRO A 311 -18.43 -4.09 6.92
CA PRO A 311 -17.00 -4.21 7.13
C PRO A 311 -16.32 -5.04 6.04
N ILE A 312 -14.99 -5.04 6.07
CA ILE A 312 -14.11 -5.80 5.19
C ILE A 312 -13.18 -6.60 6.09
N ALA A 313 -13.05 -7.90 5.86
CA ALA A 313 -12.07 -8.76 6.53
C ALA A 313 -11.18 -9.45 5.48
N VAL A 314 -9.87 -9.25 5.59
CA VAL A 314 -8.85 -9.81 4.71
C VAL A 314 -7.95 -10.71 5.53
N HIS A 315 -7.93 -12.00 5.23
CA HIS A 315 -7.00 -12.97 5.77
C HIS A 315 -5.79 -13.04 4.85
N VAL A 316 -4.66 -12.58 5.33
CA VAL A 316 -3.37 -12.72 4.66
C VAL A 316 -2.73 -14.00 5.19
N VAL A 317 -2.52 -14.96 4.32
CA VAL A 317 -2.08 -16.32 4.69
C VAL A 317 -0.90 -16.76 3.83
N SER A 318 -0.29 -17.89 4.18
CA SER A 318 0.73 -18.51 3.35
C SER A 318 0.16 -18.96 2.00
N ARG A 319 1.03 -19.10 0.99
CA ARG A 319 0.59 -19.54 -0.36
C ARG A 319 -0.10 -20.91 -0.35
N PRO A 320 0.39 -21.95 0.34
CA PRO A 320 -0.32 -23.25 0.42
C PRO A 320 -1.69 -23.15 1.10
N GLU A 321 -1.83 -22.30 2.10
CA GLU A 321 -3.09 -22.08 2.80
C GLU A 321 -4.10 -21.33 1.94
N PHE A 322 -3.63 -20.35 1.15
CA PHE A 322 -4.45 -19.68 0.15
C PHE A 322 -4.95 -20.65 -0.93
N GLU A 323 -4.08 -21.51 -1.46
CA GLU A 323 -4.43 -22.51 -2.47
C GLU A 323 -5.48 -23.50 -1.95
N ALA A 324 -5.33 -23.93 -0.71
CA ALA A 324 -6.30 -24.79 -0.02
C ALA A 324 -7.67 -24.10 0.11
N TRP A 325 -7.67 -22.84 0.51
CA TRP A 325 -8.91 -22.07 0.61
C TRP A 325 -9.56 -21.88 -0.77
N VAL A 326 -8.78 -21.58 -1.82
CA VAL A 326 -9.30 -21.49 -3.20
C VAL A 326 -9.97 -22.78 -3.63
N ASP A 327 -9.33 -23.93 -3.42
CA ASP A 327 -9.91 -25.23 -3.78
C ASP A 327 -11.22 -25.48 -3.04
N SER A 328 -11.31 -25.13 -1.75
CA SER A 328 -12.56 -25.25 -0.99
C SER A 328 -13.68 -24.36 -1.54
N GLN A 329 -13.37 -23.12 -1.96
CA GLN A 329 -14.36 -22.22 -2.55
C GLN A 329 -14.81 -22.69 -3.94
N ARG A 330 -13.90 -23.25 -4.72
CA ARG A 330 -14.22 -23.86 -6.03
C ARG A 330 -15.15 -25.06 -5.87
N GLU A 331 -14.92 -25.90 -4.88
CA GLU A 331 -15.83 -27.03 -4.57
C GLU A 331 -17.22 -26.55 -4.17
N LEU A 332 -17.32 -25.52 -3.32
CA LEU A 332 -18.60 -24.88 -2.96
C LEU A 332 -19.33 -24.31 -4.17
N ALA A 333 -18.59 -23.83 -5.16
CA ALA A 333 -19.12 -23.36 -6.44
C ALA A 333 -19.38 -24.48 -7.48
N GLY A 334 -19.18 -25.75 -7.11
CA GLY A 334 -19.37 -26.91 -7.99
C GLY A 334 -18.26 -27.07 -9.06
N MET A 335 -17.09 -26.50 -8.83
CA MET A 335 -15.92 -26.58 -9.70
C MET A 335 -14.93 -27.62 -9.18
N ALA A 336 -14.12 -28.20 -10.06
CA ALA A 336 -13.04 -29.08 -9.67
C ALA A 336 -11.92 -28.27 -8.96
N PRO A 337 -11.22 -28.87 -7.96
CA PRO A 337 -10.02 -28.28 -7.36
C PRO A 337 -9.00 -27.88 -8.43
N MET A 338 -8.25 -26.81 -8.17
CA MET A 338 -7.25 -26.28 -9.10
C MET A 338 -5.83 -26.70 -8.73
N PHE A 339 -5.55 -26.82 -7.44
CA PHE A 339 -4.19 -27.06 -6.90
C PHE A 339 -3.98 -28.51 -6.40
N GLY A 340 -5.07 -29.29 -6.23
CA GLY A 340 -5.02 -30.73 -5.89
C GLY A 340 -4.81 -31.04 -4.40
N ASP A 341 -4.67 -32.31 -4.07
CA ASP A 341 -4.88 -32.98 -2.79
C ASP A 341 -3.96 -32.62 -1.58
N GLN A 342 -3.23 -31.51 -1.60
CA GLN A 342 -2.41 -31.13 -0.42
C GLN A 342 -3.17 -30.28 0.62
N SER A 343 -4.44 -29.98 0.40
CA SER A 343 -5.15 -28.92 1.10
C SER A 343 -6.34 -29.35 1.97
N THR A 344 -6.95 -30.50 1.72
CA THR A 344 -8.27 -30.83 2.29
C THR A 344 -8.31 -31.14 3.78
N ASP A 345 -7.18 -31.49 4.40
CA ASP A 345 -7.20 -31.96 5.81
C ASP A 345 -7.19 -30.84 6.87
N LYS A 346 -6.77 -29.62 6.56
CA LYS A 346 -6.63 -28.55 7.56
C LYS A 346 -7.87 -27.68 7.75
N PHE A 347 -8.63 -27.41 6.68
CA PHE A 347 -9.83 -26.57 6.79
C PHE A 347 -11.05 -27.32 7.32
N ALA A 348 -11.13 -28.63 7.08
CA ALA A 348 -12.17 -29.48 7.66
C ALA A 348 -12.06 -29.59 9.18
N GLN A 349 -10.85 -29.49 9.75
CA GLN A 349 -10.64 -29.53 11.20
C GLN A 349 -10.98 -28.20 11.91
N ALA A 350 -10.74 -27.05 11.28
CA ALA A 350 -11.07 -25.75 11.86
C ALA A 350 -12.59 -25.48 11.94
N ALA A 351 -13.36 -26.03 10.99
CA ALA A 351 -14.82 -25.91 10.97
C ALA A 351 -15.55 -26.80 11.99
N THR A 352 -14.85 -27.72 12.66
CA THR A 352 -15.42 -28.64 13.66
C THR A 352 -15.06 -28.27 15.10
N GLU A 353 -14.25 -27.23 15.34
CA GLU A 353 -13.84 -26.77 16.67
C GLU A 353 -14.47 -25.42 17.11
N GLU A 354 -15.49 -24.92 16.42
CA GLU A 354 -16.30 -23.75 16.86
C GLU A 354 -17.68 -24.17 17.39
#